data_48afafec1a8389274d7125d1c4e0b07a
#
_entry.id   48afafec1a8389274d7125d1c4e0b07a
#
_cell.length_a   1.000
_cell.length_b   1.000
_cell.length_c   1.000
_cell.angle_alpha   90.00
_cell.angle_beta   90.00
_cell.angle_gamma   90.00
#
_symmetry.space_group_name_H-M   'P 1'
#
loop_
_entity.id
_entity.type
_entity.pdbx_description
1 polymer ?
#
loop_
_entity_poly.entity_id
_entity_poly.type
_entity_poly.pdbx_seq_one_letter_code
_entity_poly.pdbx_strand_id
1 'polypeptide(L)'
;MDKMDALKQCDALRAEIKQIEKDISILSRKEWIFTTDSVVGSSREEPYQPHSIAISGYAPAPEDVREIQSRKNKLERFRLKLLRKQNDAEDFLETVPNSTDRVILRGYYIDGKQWKEVAAELTENSGRDYTEAAVKMRARRFFERT
;
A
#
# COMPACT_ATOMS: atom_id res chain seq x y z
N MET A 1 -23.35 0.17 -4.83
CA MET A 1 -22.54 -0.29 -3.70
C MET A 1 -22.83 0.60 -2.51
N ASP A 2 -23.13 0.02 -1.38
CA ASP A 2 -23.41 0.76 -0.17
C ASP A 2 -22.10 1.47 0.33
N LYS A 3 -22.22 2.74 0.70
CA LYS A 3 -21.08 3.51 1.23
C LYS A 3 -20.52 2.93 2.53
N MET A 4 -21.34 2.25 3.28
CA MET A 4 -20.92 1.50 4.46
C MET A 4 -20.02 0.31 4.09
N ASP A 5 -20.28 -0.36 3.00
CA ASP A 5 -19.42 -1.42 2.48
C ASP A 5 -18.06 -0.89 2.05
N ALA A 6 -18.01 0.33 1.50
CA ALA A 6 -16.76 0.98 1.16
C ALA A 6 -15.83 1.14 2.37
N LEU A 7 -16.38 1.49 3.52
CA LEU A 7 -15.63 1.61 4.77
C LEU A 7 -14.97 0.28 5.17
N LYS A 8 -15.72 -0.82 5.11
CA LYS A 8 -15.21 -2.16 5.42
C LYS A 8 -14.19 -2.64 4.39
N GLN A 9 -14.39 -2.32 3.11
CA GLN A 9 -13.48 -2.71 2.04
C GLN A 9 -12.13 -1.99 2.09
N CYS A 10 -12.05 -0.79 2.65
CA CYS A 10 -10.79 -0.09 2.84
C CYS A 10 -9.78 -0.91 3.65
N ASP A 11 -10.23 -1.58 4.68
CA ASP A 11 -9.36 -2.42 5.51
C ASP A 11 -8.83 -3.63 4.74
N ALA A 12 -9.71 -4.34 4.02
CA ALA A 12 -9.34 -5.48 3.19
C ALA A 12 -8.37 -5.08 2.06
N LEU A 13 -8.63 -3.98 1.36
CA LEU A 13 -7.76 -3.47 0.29
C LEU A 13 -6.37 -3.08 0.81
N ARG A 14 -6.32 -2.51 1.99
CA ARG A 14 -5.04 -2.18 2.63
C ARG A 14 -4.20 -3.42 2.93
N ALA A 15 -4.84 -4.50 3.38
CA ALA A 15 -4.17 -5.78 3.61
C ALA A 15 -3.64 -6.37 2.29
N GLU A 16 -4.41 -6.32 1.21
CA GLU A 16 -3.96 -6.76 -0.12
C GLU A 16 -2.78 -5.94 -0.64
N ILE A 17 -2.79 -4.63 -0.45
CA ILE A 17 -1.68 -3.74 -0.83
C ILE A 17 -0.41 -4.14 -0.08
N LYS A 18 -0.49 -4.37 1.23
CA LYS A 18 0.65 -4.82 2.02
C LYS A 18 1.21 -6.15 1.52
N GLN A 19 0.35 -7.07 1.11
CA GLN A 19 0.79 -8.36 0.56
C GLN A 19 1.55 -8.17 -0.76
N ILE A 20 1.05 -7.32 -1.65
CA ILE A 20 1.72 -7.02 -2.92
C ILE A 20 3.07 -6.35 -2.69
N GLU A 21 3.15 -5.39 -1.78
CA GLU A 21 4.40 -4.71 -1.40
C GLU A 21 5.43 -5.70 -0.85
N LYS A 22 4.98 -6.65 -0.03
CA LYS A 22 5.83 -7.72 0.48
C LYS A 22 6.35 -8.62 -0.64
N ASP A 23 5.50 -9.01 -1.58
CA ASP A 23 5.89 -9.82 -2.74
C ASP A 23 6.96 -9.10 -3.59
N ILE A 24 6.78 -7.80 -3.84
CA ILE A 24 7.76 -6.98 -4.55
C ILE A 24 9.09 -6.94 -3.79
N SER A 25 9.04 -6.78 -2.47
CA SER A 25 10.24 -6.76 -1.62
C SER A 25 11.01 -8.08 -1.68
N ILE A 26 10.31 -9.21 -1.65
CA ILE A 26 10.92 -10.55 -1.78
C ILE A 26 11.60 -10.70 -3.14
N LEU A 27 10.93 -10.35 -4.23
CA LEU A 27 11.49 -10.42 -5.59
C LEU A 27 12.70 -9.51 -5.75
N SER A 28 12.68 -8.32 -5.16
CA SER A 28 13.79 -7.37 -5.23
C SER A 28 15.03 -7.82 -4.46
N ARG A 29 14.90 -8.76 -3.53
CA ARG A 29 16.01 -9.32 -2.73
C ARG A 29 16.66 -10.54 -3.37
N LYS A 30 16.12 -11.09 -4.47
CA LYS A 30 16.75 -12.20 -5.17
C LYS A 30 18.12 -11.81 -5.69
N GLU A 31 19.03 -12.78 -5.71
CA GLU A 31 20.41 -12.57 -6.18
C GLU A 31 20.41 -12.10 -7.64
N TRP A 32 21.23 -11.11 -7.90
CA TRP A 32 21.46 -10.61 -9.22
C TRP A 32 22.37 -11.57 -9.97
N ILE A 33 22.05 -11.85 -11.22
CA ILE A 33 22.87 -12.67 -12.09
C ILE A 33 23.95 -11.79 -12.75
N PHE A 34 25.12 -12.41 -12.97
CA PHE A 34 26.18 -11.76 -13.72
C PHE A 34 25.80 -11.76 -15.21
N THR A 35 25.82 -10.60 -15.81
CA THR A 35 25.52 -10.42 -17.24
C THR A 35 26.67 -9.76 -17.96
N THR A 36 26.85 -10.11 -19.24
CA THR A 36 27.80 -9.48 -20.13
C THR A 36 27.07 -8.99 -21.36
N ASP A 37 27.30 -7.73 -21.70
CA ASP A 37 26.78 -7.12 -22.92
C ASP A 37 27.97 -6.52 -23.69
N SER A 38 27.75 -6.21 -24.95
CA SER A 38 28.78 -5.62 -25.81
C SER A 38 28.25 -4.36 -26.50
N VAL A 39 29.08 -3.35 -26.51
CA VAL A 39 28.80 -2.10 -27.21
C VAL A 39 29.90 -1.83 -28.23
N VAL A 40 29.55 -1.09 -29.30
CA VAL A 40 30.51 -0.67 -30.29
C VAL A 40 31.17 0.62 -29.84
N GLY A 41 32.49 0.61 -29.74
CA GLY A 41 33.30 1.76 -29.42
C GLY A 41 34.33 2.05 -30.48
N SER A 42 35.06 3.14 -30.37
CA SER A 42 36.18 3.51 -31.26
C SER A 42 37.51 3.21 -30.58
N SER A 43 38.51 2.80 -31.33
CA SER A 43 39.88 2.66 -30.83
C SER A 43 40.43 4.00 -30.38
N ARG A 44 41.31 3.98 -29.37
CA ARG A 44 41.88 5.20 -28.78
C ARG A 44 42.98 5.82 -29.66
N GLU A 45 43.53 5.07 -30.60
CA GLU A 45 44.62 5.50 -31.46
C GLU A 45 44.17 5.47 -32.93
N GLU A 46 44.79 6.33 -33.76
CA GLU A 46 44.54 6.34 -35.20
C GLU A 46 45.12 5.09 -35.87
N PRO A 47 44.42 4.47 -36.88
CA PRO A 47 43.09 4.86 -37.35
C PRO A 47 41.97 4.47 -36.34
N TYR A 48 41.03 5.41 -36.09
CA TYR A 48 39.87 5.14 -35.22
C TYR A 48 38.92 4.18 -35.91
N GLN A 49 38.86 2.96 -35.46
CA GLN A 49 37.99 1.94 -35.97
C GLN A 49 36.97 1.49 -34.93
N PRO A 50 35.71 1.25 -35.36
CA PRO A 50 34.74 0.67 -34.46
C PRO A 50 35.18 -0.71 -33.98
N HIS A 51 35.07 -0.98 -32.71
CA HIS A 51 35.29 -2.29 -32.12
C HIS A 51 34.28 -2.58 -31.01
N SER A 52 34.06 -3.86 -30.75
CA SER A 52 33.16 -4.30 -29.73
C SER A 52 33.81 -4.19 -28.33
N ILE A 53 33.14 -3.54 -27.41
CA ILE A 53 33.58 -3.42 -26.03
C ILE A 53 32.61 -4.25 -25.18
N ALA A 54 33.14 -5.21 -24.42
CA ALA A 54 32.35 -6.01 -23.49
C ALA A 54 32.08 -5.20 -22.20
N ILE A 55 30.83 -5.09 -21.81
CA ILE A 55 30.41 -4.49 -20.56
C ILE A 55 29.79 -5.62 -19.75
N SER A 56 30.29 -5.83 -18.53
CA SER A 56 29.79 -6.88 -17.65
C SER A 56 29.44 -6.30 -16.28
N GLY A 57 28.49 -6.94 -15.63
CA GLY A 57 28.01 -6.55 -14.31
C GLY A 57 26.96 -7.49 -13.80
N TYR A 58 26.39 -7.16 -12.65
CA TYR A 58 25.30 -7.90 -12.05
C TYR A 58 23.97 -7.20 -12.34
N ALA A 59 22.96 -7.98 -12.71
CA ALA A 59 21.61 -7.48 -12.96
C ALA A 59 20.58 -8.51 -12.48
N PRO A 60 19.35 -8.09 -12.12
CA PRO A 60 18.29 -9.05 -11.82
C PRO A 60 17.97 -9.88 -13.07
N ALA A 61 17.55 -11.13 -12.87
CA ALA A 61 17.12 -11.99 -13.96
C ALA A 61 15.98 -11.34 -14.75
N PRO A 62 15.96 -11.45 -16.11
CA PRO A 62 14.91 -10.82 -16.92
C PRO A 62 13.49 -11.22 -16.54
N GLU A 63 13.28 -12.46 -16.13
CA GLU A 63 11.98 -12.94 -15.64
C GLU A 63 11.57 -12.25 -14.33
N ASP A 64 12.51 -12.04 -13.42
CA ASP A 64 12.25 -11.34 -12.17
C ASP A 64 11.92 -9.86 -12.40
N VAL A 65 12.58 -9.21 -13.36
CA VAL A 65 12.29 -7.83 -13.76
C VAL A 65 10.87 -7.70 -14.30
N ARG A 66 10.45 -8.61 -15.15
CA ARG A 66 9.07 -8.63 -15.68
C ARG A 66 8.05 -8.87 -14.59
N GLU A 67 8.33 -9.81 -13.69
CA GLU A 67 7.44 -10.12 -12.58
C GLU A 67 7.32 -8.93 -11.61
N ILE A 68 8.43 -8.27 -11.28
CA ILE A 68 8.42 -7.05 -10.46
C ILE A 68 7.58 -5.96 -11.12
N GLN A 69 7.74 -5.72 -12.42
CA GLN A 69 6.97 -4.71 -13.14
C GLN A 69 5.47 -5.04 -13.15
N SER A 70 5.11 -6.30 -13.37
CA SER A 70 3.73 -6.78 -13.32
C SER A 70 3.12 -6.54 -11.92
N ARG A 71 3.86 -6.85 -10.86
CA ARG A 71 3.45 -6.63 -9.48
C ARG A 71 3.29 -5.14 -9.15
N LYS A 72 4.20 -4.29 -9.62
CA LYS A 72 4.09 -2.84 -9.47
C LYS A 72 2.86 -2.27 -10.16
N ASN A 73 2.54 -2.73 -11.35
CA ASN A 73 1.33 -2.33 -12.07
C ASN A 73 0.06 -2.74 -11.30
N LYS A 74 0.05 -3.95 -10.76
CA LYS A 74 -1.03 -4.43 -9.90
C LYS A 74 -1.18 -3.59 -8.64
N LEU A 75 -0.06 -3.24 -7.98
CA LEU A 75 -0.04 -2.37 -6.81
C LEU A 75 -0.69 -1.01 -7.09
N GLU A 76 -0.36 -0.38 -8.21
CA GLU A 76 -0.96 0.90 -8.60
C GLU A 76 -2.48 0.79 -8.81
N ARG A 77 -2.94 -0.28 -9.45
CA ARG A 77 -4.39 -0.52 -9.60
C ARG A 77 -5.10 -0.67 -8.26
N PHE A 78 -4.50 -1.39 -7.31
CA PHE A 78 -5.07 -1.57 -5.98
C PHE A 78 -5.05 -0.28 -5.16
N ARG A 79 -3.98 0.53 -5.29
CA ARG A 79 -3.91 1.85 -4.66
C ARG A 79 -5.00 2.79 -5.17
N LEU A 80 -5.28 2.79 -6.47
CA LEU A 80 -6.38 3.58 -7.05
C LEU A 80 -7.75 3.09 -6.55
N LYS A 81 -7.94 1.78 -6.45
CA LYS A 81 -9.16 1.21 -5.87
C LYS A 81 -9.34 1.65 -4.41
N LEU A 82 -8.27 1.57 -3.62
CA LEU A 82 -8.29 2.01 -2.22
C LEU A 82 -8.67 3.49 -2.12
N LEU A 83 -8.07 4.35 -2.93
CA LEU A 83 -8.36 5.78 -2.93
C LEU A 83 -9.84 6.04 -3.22
N ARG A 84 -10.42 5.38 -4.22
CA ARG A 84 -11.85 5.49 -4.53
C ARG A 84 -12.74 5.05 -3.37
N LYS A 85 -12.37 3.93 -2.73
CA LYS A 85 -13.11 3.42 -1.57
C LYS A 85 -12.98 4.33 -0.36
N GLN A 86 -11.81 4.94 -0.15
CA GLN A 86 -11.62 5.93 0.90
C GLN A 86 -12.49 7.16 0.68
N ASN A 87 -12.57 7.66 -0.55
CA ASN A 87 -13.44 8.79 -0.88
C ASN A 87 -14.91 8.46 -0.59
N ASP A 88 -15.38 7.29 -1.01
CA ASP A 88 -16.74 6.84 -0.72
C ASP A 88 -16.98 6.67 0.78
N ALA A 89 -15.99 6.17 1.50
CA ALA A 89 -16.06 5.99 2.95
C ALA A 89 -16.08 7.34 3.69
N GLU A 90 -15.30 8.31 3.25
CA GLU A 90 -15.31 9.67 3.80
C GLU A 90 -16.66 10.35 3.59
N ASP A 91 -17.24 10.23 2.39
CA ASP A 91 -18.59 10.72 2.11
C ASP A 91 -19.64 10.08 3.04
N PHE A 92 -19.50 8.79 3.30
CA PHE A 92 -20.37 8.08 4.24
C PHE A 92 -20.21 8.62 5.66
N LEU A 93 -18.97 8.83 6.12
CA LEU A 93 -18.71 9.35 7.48
C LEU A 93 -19.31 10.74 7.70
N GLU A 94 -19.37 11.57 6.67
CA GLU A 94 -20.05 12.87 6.76
C GLU A 94 -21.53 12.74 7.13
N THR A 95 -22.17 11.62 6.79
CA THR A 95 -23.56 11.34 7.13
C THR A 95 -23.76 10.83 8.57
N VAL A 96 -22.69 10.42 9.24
CA VAL A 96 -22.75 9.91 10.61
C VAL A 96 -22.90 11.07 11.59
N PRO A 97 -23.99 11.14 12.38
CA PRO A 97 -24.27 12.31 13.20
C PRO A 97 -23.37 12.47 14.40
N ASN A 98 -22.87 11.38 14.98
CA ASN A 98 -22.04 11.41 16.17
C ASN A 98 -20.56 11.55 15.85
N SER A 99 -19.91 12.62 16.34
CA SER A 99 -18.49 12.89 16.08
C SER A 99 -17.55 11.81 16.61
N THR A 100 -17.87 11.23 17.77
CA THR A 100 -17.05 10.15 18.33
C THR A 100 -17.09 8.91 17.46
N ASP A 101 -18.25 8.56 16.95
CA ASP A 101 -18.41 7.44 16.02
C ASP A 101 -17.62 7.68 14.72
N ARG A 102 -17.66 8.90 14.18
CA ARG A 102 -16.84 9.28 13.00
C ARG A 102 -15.35 9.08 13.25
N VAL A 103 -14.85 9.54 14.37
CA VAL A 103 -13.41 9.41 14.73
C VAL A 103 -13.01 7.95 14.86
N ILE A 104 -13.82 7.14 15.52
CA ILE A 104 -13.57 5.71 15.71
C ILE A 104 -13.54 4.97 14.37
N LEU A 105 -14.55 5.17 13.55
CA LEU A 105 -14.68 4.50 12.26
C LEU A 105 -13.57 4.94 11.29
N ARG A 106 -13.26 6.23 11.25
CA ARG A 106 -12.16 6.73 10.43
C ARG A 106 -10.80 6.15 10.86
N GLY A 107 -10.53 6.17 12.15
CA GLY A 107 -9.25 5.69 12.69
C GLY A 107 -8.98 4.24 12.36
N TYR A 108 -9.96 3.39 12.53
CA TYR A 108 -9.79 1.95 12.24
C TYR A 108 -9.86 1.61 10.76
N TYR A 109 -10.92 2.02 10.05
CA TYR A 109 -11.18 1.58 8.69
C TYR A 109 -10.41 2.37 7.62
N ILE A 110 -10.25 3.68 7.78
CA ILE A 110 -9.57 4.52 6.79
C ILE A 110 -8.09 4.65 7.11
N ASP A 111 -7.74 5.04 8.34
CA ASP A 111 -6.36 5.29 8.73
C ASP A 111 -5.57 4.00 9.03
N GLY A 112 -6.25 2.88 9.22
CA GLY A 112 -5.62 1.59 9.49
C GLY A 112 -5.02 1.43 10.87
N LYS A 113 -5.48 2.22 11.82
CA LYS A 113 -5.04 2.13 13.22
C LYS A 113 -5.64 0.92 13.92
N GLN A 114 -4.93 0.41 14.90
CA GLN A 114 -5.48 -0.61 15.79
C GLN A 114 -6.48 0.00 16.77
N TRP A 115 -7.42 -0.79 17.26
CA TRP A 115 -8.40 -0.33 18.25
C TRP A 115 -7.76 0.31 19.46
N LYS A 116 -6.62 -0.21 19.89
CA LYS A 116 -5.82 0.33 21.00
C LYS A 116 -5.33 1.75 20.72
N GLU A 117 -4.84 2.00 19.52
CA GLU A 117 -4.36 3.32 19.09
C GLU A 117 -5.52 4.33 18.98
N VAL A 118 -6.66 3.89 18.45
CA VAL A 118 -7.86 4.71 18.35
C VAL A 118 -8.36 5.11 19.74
N ALA A 119 -8.39 4.17 20.69
CA ALA A 119 -8.78 4.43 22.08
C ALA A 119 -7.82 5.42 22.75
N ALA A 120 -6.52 5.25 22.57
CA ALA A 120 -5.51 6.15 23.14
C ALA A 120 -5.64 7.58 22.60
N GLU A 121 -5.84 7.76 21.32
CA GLU A 121 -6.04 9.08 20.69
C GLU A 121 -7.33 9.75 21.16
N LEU A 122 -8.43 9.00 21.28
CA LEU A 122 -9.69 9.52 21.81
C LEU A 122 -9.56 9.97 23.26
N THR A 123 -8.87 9.20 24.09
CA THR A 123 -8.60 9.55 25.48
C THR A 123 -7.80 10.84 25.57
N GLU A 124 -6.74 10.97 24.77
CA GLU A 124 -5.90 12.16 24.74
C GLU A 124 -6.67 13.41 24.28
N ASN A 125 -7.44 13.28 23.19
CA ASN A 125 -8.11 14.43 22.56
C ASN A 125 -9.39 14.87 23.30
N SER A 126 -10.10 13.94 23.94
CA SER A 126 -11.38 14.24 24.58
C SER A 126 -11.30 14.50 26.09
N GLY A 127 -10.21 14.11 26.74
CA GLY A 127 -10.05 14.14 28.19
C GLY A 127 -10.91 13.10 28.93
N ARG A 128 -11.54 12.17 28.21
CA ARG A 128 -12.32 11.07 28.79
C ARG A 128 -11.58 9.76 28.52
N ASP A 129 -11.66 8.82 29.45
CA ASP A 129 -11.04 7.53 29.31
C ASP A 129 -11.84 6.61 28.36
N TYR A 130 -11.21 6.22 27.26
CA TYR A 130 -11.72 5.22 26.33
C TYR A 130 -10.84 3.97 26.37
N THR A 131 -11.45 2.82 26.60
CA THR A 131 -10.74 1.54 26.52
C THR A 131 -10.85 0.96 25.12
N GLU A 132 -9.93 0.09 24.77
CA GLU A 132 -9.97 -0.66 23.50
C GLU A 132 -11.30 -1.40 23.34
N ALA A 133 -11.74 -2.10 24.38
CA ALA A 133 -13.01 -2.84 24.39
C ALA A 133 -14.22 -1.93 24.16
N ALA A 134 -14.24 -0.75 24.79
CA ALA A 134 -15.33 0.21 24.63
C ALA A 134 -15.43 0.76 23.22
N VAL A 135 -14.30 1.12 22.62
CA VAL A 135 -14.22 1.64 21.25
C VAL A 135 -14.66 0.57 20.24
N LYS A 136 -14.16 -0.64 20.37
CA LYS A 136 -14.51 -1.78 19.53
C LYS A 136 -16.01 -2.11 19.61
N MET A 137 -16.56 -2.14 20.81
CA MET A 137 -17.98 -2.37 21.03
C MET A 137 -18.85 -1.27 20.43
N ARG A 138 -18.41 -0.01 20.53
CA ARG A 138 -19.13 1.13 19.95
C ARG A 138 -19.20 1.05 18.44
N ALA A 139 -18.10 0.69 17.79
CA ALA A 139 -18.07 0.46 16.35
C ALA A 139 -19.00 -0.69 15.93
N ARG A 140 -18.96 -1.80 16.67
CA ARG A 140 -19.86 -2.94 16.43
C ARG A 140 -21.33 -2.54 16.54
N ARG A 141 -21.71 -1.83 17.59
CA ARG A 141 -23.09 -1.35 17.78
C ARG A 141 -23.54 -0.40 16.67
N PHE A 142 -22.64 0.42 16.17
CA PHE A 142 -22.93 1.30 15.04
C PHE A 142 -23.38 0.49 13.80
N PHE A 143 -22.64 -0.56 13.44
CA PHE A 143 -22.99 -1.42 12.31
C PHE A 143 -24.27 -2.24 12.55
N GLU A 144 -24.55 -2.65 13.77
CA GLU A 144 -25.76 -3.38 14.12
C GLU A 144 -27.02 -2.52 14.02
N ARG A 145 -26.91 -1.20 14.23
CA ARG A 145 -28.03 -0.24 14.12
C ARG A 145 -28.35 0.16 12.69
N THR A 146 -27.43 -0.03 11.82
CA THR A 146 -27.55 0.33 10.41
C THR A 146 -27.88 -0.91 9.59
#